data_08f5a13385cb86b94802c4c3b9c42852
#
_entry.id   08f5a13385cb86b94802c4c3b9c42852
#
_cell.length_a   1.000
_cell.length_b   1.000
_cell.length_c   1.000
_cell.angle_alpha   90.00
_cell.angle_beta   90.00
_cell.angle_gamma   90.00
#
_symmetry.space_group_name_H-M   'P 1'
#
loop_
_entity.id
_entity.type
_entity.pdbx_description
1 polymer ?
#
loop_
_entity_poly.entity_id
_entity_poly.type
_entity_poly.pdbx_seq_one_letter_code
_entity_poly.pdbx_strand_id
1 'polypeptide(L)' 'MSTVEGKKQEKRRALLDAAYELFLERGTAKTSVEDITSRAKVGKGTFYLYFQDKGAVMQALL' A
#
# COMPACT_ATOMS: atom_id res chain seq x y z
N MET A 1 2.41 -4.76 -24.22
CA MET A 1 2.22 -4.60 -22.78
C MET A 1 2.80 -5.77 -22.02
N SER A 2 3.60 -5.50 -21.01
CA SER A 2 4.27 -6.56 -20.25
C SER A 2 3.37 -7.01 -19.09
N THR A 3 2.98 -8.28 -19.11
CA THR A 3 2.16 -8.84 -18.04
C THR A 3 2.95 -8.97 -16.74
N VAL A 4 4.27 -9.12 -16.84
CA VAL A 4 5.13 -9.23 -15.67
C VAL A 4 5.16 -7.92 -14.90
N GLU A 5 5.33 -6.82 -15.62
CA GLU A 5 5.29 -5.50 -15.00
C GLU A 5 3.92 -5.20 -14.42
N GLY A 6 2.87 -5.64 -15.10
CA GLY A 6 1.52 -5.45 -14.63
C GLY A 6 1.28 -6.10 -13.27
N LYS A 7 1.79 -7.31 -13.07
CA LYS A 7 1.62 -8.03 -11.81
C LYS A 7 2.33 -7.34 -10.66
N LYS A 8 3.55 -6.85 -10.90
CA LYS A 8 4.27 -6.10 -9.86
C LYS A 8 3.55 -4.82 -9.52
N GLN A 9 3.06 -4.12 -10.52
CA GLN A 9 2.32 -2.89 -10.32
C GLN A 9 1.00 -3.15 -9.59
N GLU A 10 0.38 -4.30 -9.81
CA GLU A 10 -0.88 -4.62 -9.15
C GLU A 10 -0.75 -4.66 -7.63
N LYS A 11 0.28 -5.30 -7.11
CA LYS A 11 0.47 -5.39 -5.65
C LYS A 11 0.80 -4.03 -5.06
N ARG A 12 1.68 -3.29 -5.71
CA ARG A 12 2.02 -1.96 -5.27
C ARG A 12 0.78 -1.06 -5.31
N ARG A 13 0.01 -1.15 -6.37
CA ARG A 13 -1.21 -0.39 -6.53
C ARG A 13 -2.24 -0.74 -5.48
N ALA A 14 -2.39 -2.03 -5.18
CA ALA A 14 -3.32 -2.46 -4.16
C ALA A 14 -2.96 -1.86 -2.80
N LEU A 15 -1.67 -1.80 -2.49
CA LEU A 15 -1.21 -1.18 -1.25
C LEU A 15 -1.51 0.31 -1.23
N LEU A 16 -1.26 1.00 -2.35
CA LEU A 16 -1.53 2.43 -2.44
C LEU A 16 -3.03 2.72 -2.34
N ASP A 17 -3.85 1.94 -3.03
CA ASP A 17 -5.30 2.13 -3.00
C ASP A 17 -5.85 1.88 -1.60
N ALA A 18 -5.39 0.81 -0.95
CA ALA A 18 -5.81 0.49 0.41
C ALA A 18 -5.42 1.60 1.39
N ALA A 19 -4.19 2.09 1.27
CA ALA A 19 -3.71 3.16 2.13
C ALA A 19 -4.51 4.43 1.93
N TYR A 20 -4.77 4.78 0.68
CA TYR A 20 -5.53 5.97 0.35
C TYR A 20 -6.92 5.93 0.99
N GLU A 21 -7.61 4.80 0.84
CA GLU A 21 -8.92 4.62 1.43
C GLU A 21 -8.90 4.74 2.94
N LEU A 22 -7.91 4.08 3.57
CA LEU A 22 -7.79 4.11 5.02
C LEU A 22 -7.44 5.50 5.53
N PHE A 23 -6.58 6.20 4.81
CA PHE A 23 -6.21 7.56 5.19
C PHE A 23 -7.42 8.49 5.13
N LEU A 24 -8.30 8.29 4.15
CA LEU A 24 -9.53 9.07 4.06
C LEU A 24 -10.53 8.70 5.17
N GLU A 25 -10.59 7.42 5.53
CA GLU A 25 -11.55 6.95 6.53
C GLU A 25 -11.17 7.36 7.95
N ARG A 26 -9.91 7.24 8.30
CA ARG A 26 -9.49 7.40 9.70
C ARG A 26 -8.24 8.25 9.89
N GLY A 27 -7.69 8.75 8.81
CA GLY A 27 -6.47 9.56 8.88
C GLY A 27 -5.21 8.73 8.94
N THR A 28 -4.08 9.35 8.61
CA THR A 28 -2.81 8.66 8.55
C THR A 28 -2.33 8.19 9.92
N ALA A 29 -2.58 8.98 10.95
CA ALA A 29 -2.12 8.65 12.31
C ALA A 29 -2.78 7.38 12.84
N LYS A 30 -4.03 7.14 12.45
CA LYS A 30 -4.79 5.98 12.93
C LYS A 30 -4.73 4.78 12.00
N THR A 31 -3.91 4.85 10.97
CA THR A 31 -3.74 3.77 10.01
C THR A 31 -2.38 3.12 10.22
N SER A 32 -2.35 1.82 10.42
CA SER A 32 -1.10 1.07 10.56
C SER A 32 -0.74 0.36 9.27
N VAL A 33 0.51 -0.09 9.17
CA VAL A 33 0.95 -0.93 8.03
C VAL A 33 0.09 -2.18 7.96
N GLU A 34 -0.25 -2.76 9.12
CA GLU A 34 -1.08 -3.95 9.16
C GLU A 34 -2.47 -3.69 8.60
N ASP A 35 -3.04 -2.54 8.89
CA ASP A 35 -4.34 -2.16 8.33
C ASP A 35 -4.27 -2.12 6.81
N ILE A 36 -3.20 -1.53 6.29
CA ILE A 36 -3.02 -1.39 4.85
C ILE A 36 -2.86 -2.76 4.19
N THR A 37 -2.00 -3.61 4.75
CA THR A 37 -1.76 -4.92 4.16
C THR A 37 -2.98 -5.82 4.25
N SER A 38 -3.73 -5.72 5.33
CA SER A 38 -4.98 -6.47 5.49
C SER A 38 -5.98 -6.09 4.42
N ARG A 39 -6.18 -4.80 4.24
CA ARG A 39 -7.14 -4.33 3.24
C ARG A 39 -6.70 -4.67 1.81
N ALA A 40 -5.41 -4.55 1.54
CA ALA A 40 -4.86 -4.86 0.22
C ALA A 40 -4.76 -6.36 -0.04
N LYS A 41 -4.91 -7.17 1.01
CA LYS A 41 -4.78 -8.63 0.93
C LYS A 41 -3.40 -9.06 0.47
N VAL A 42 -2.39 -8.39 0.96
CA VAL A 42 -0.98 -8.74 0.71
C VAL A 42 -0.29 -8.94 2.05
N GLY A 43 0.81 -9.67 2.02
CA GLY A 43 1.57 -9.90 3.24
C GLY A 43 2.41 -8.69 3.63
N LYS A 44 2.77 -8.64 4.90
CA LYS A 44 3.63 -7.59 5.43
C LYS A 44 4.99 -7.57 4.73
N GLY A 45 5.54 -8.76 4.45
CA GLY A 45 6.79 -8.86 3.71
C GLY A 45 6.70 -8.22 2.35
N THR A 46 5.58 -8.41 1.68
CA THR A 46 5.36 -7.79 0.37
C THR A 46 5.32 -6.27 0.48
N PHE A 47 4.66 -5.76 1.54
CA PHE A 47 4.64 -4.32 1.78
C PHE A 47 6.06 -3.76 1.83
N TYR A 48 6.92 -4.39 2.61
CA TYR A 48 8.29 -3.89 2.80
C TYR A 48 9.19 -4.07 1.60
N LEU A 49 8.74 -4.82 0.59
CA LEU A 49 9.44 -4.85 -0.69
C LEU A 49 9.25 -3.55 -1.48
N TYR A 50 8.13 -2.89 -1.28
CA TYR A 50 7.79 -1.68 -2.03
C TYR A 50 7.95 -0.40 -1.24
N PHE A 51 7.69 -0.44 0.05
CA PHE A 51 7.67 0.75 0.90
C PHE A 51 8.42 0.48 2.19
N GLN A 52 9.21 1.43 2.61
CA GLN A 52 9.97 1.32 3.84
C GLN A 52 9.07 1.42 5.07
N ASP A 53 8.08 2.30 5.00
CA ASP A 53 7.15 2.52 6.10
C ASP A 53 5.90 3.21 5.57
N LYS A 54 5.00 3.55 6.48
CA LYS A 54 3.77 4.24 6.14
C LYS A 54 4.03 5.62 5.50
N GLY A 55 5.06 6.30 5.96
CA GLY A 55 5.43 7.59 5.41
C GLY A 55 5.80 7.51 3.93
N ALA A 56 6.47 6.43 3.53
CA ALA A 56 6.83 6.23 2.13
C ALA A 56 5.57 6.06 1.27
N VAL A 57 4.56 5.39 1.82
CA VAL A 57 3.28 5.24 1.11
C VAL A 57 2.61 6.60 0.93
N MET A 58 2.61 7.41 1.99
CA MET A 58 2.06 8.75 1.93
C MET A 58 2.72 9.58 0.82
N GLN A 59 4.03 9.53 0.75
CA GLN A 59 4.77 10.28 -0.27
C GLN A 59 4.42 9.80 -1.67
N ALA A 60 4.21 8.50 -1.83
CA ALA A 60 3.85 7.95 -3.13
C ALA A 60 2.45 8.38 -3.57
N LEU A 61 1.59 8.74 -2.62
CA LEU A 61 0.23 9.19 -2.92
C LEU A 61 0.15 10.69 -3.23
N LEU A 62 1.18 11.43 -2.91
CA LEU A 62 1.23 12.84 -3.21
C LEU A 62 1.54 13.08 -4.67
#